data_66d3db8ad3fe7da2eb5a2c400b19a70b
#
_entry.id   66d3db8ad3fe7da2eb5a2c400b19a70b
#
_cell.length_a   1.000
_cell.length_b   1.000
_cell.length_c   1.000
_cell.angle_alpha   90.00
_cell.angle_beta   90.00
_cell.angle_gamma   90.00
#
_symmetry.space_group_name_H-M   'P 1'
#
loop_
_entity.id
_entity.type
_entity.pdbx_description
1 polymer ?
#
loop_
_entity_poly.entity_id
_entity_poly.type
_entity_poly.pdbx_seq_one_letter_code
_entity_poly.pdbx_strand_id
1 'polypeptide(L)'
;MNKTALDQYEEIVTDALKSCSAKLRKSFKTAFIQLMILYMVLPRKINFTQMGRYSDSSEQRFRQLFEREFDRMQFNLFLMRQHFGESTRKAIAIDASYISKSGKKTPYIGKFWSGCASAMKRGLEILGIGIVDIDSRDCMMLCAEQTPDKAYLEKQGEEYNLVDWYLDVLRKYRDKLLDITRYIVADAWFSKAKFVGKAC
;
A
#
# COMPACT_ATOMS: atom_id res chain seq x y z
N MET A 1 -1.44 12.74 -33.78
CA MET A 1 -2.52 13.11 -32.83
C MET A 1 -1.91 13.26 -31.47
N ASN A 2 -2.14 14.37 -30.78
CA ASN A 2 -1.70 14.51 -29.39
C ASN A 2 -2.53 13.57 -28.53
N LYS A 3 -1.86 12.73 -27.73
CA LYS A 3 -2.52 11.84 -26.75
C LYS A 3 -3.23 12.69 -25.70
N THR A 4 -4.43 12.29 -25.31
CA THR A 4 -5.12 12.89 -24.17
C THR A 4 -4.43 12.51 -22.85
N ALA A 5 -4.70 13.25 -21.78
CA ALA A 5 -4.19 12.88 -20.44
C ALA A 5 -4.68 11.48 -20.00
N LEU A 6 -5.89 11.10 -20.41
CA LEU A 6 -6.45 9.77 -20.14
C LEU A 6 -5.67 8.67 -20.87
N ASP A 7 -5.37 8.87 -22.17
CA ASP A 7 -4.58 7.91 -22.94
C ASP A 7 -3.18 7.70 -22.33
N GLN A 8 -2.54 8.79 -21.90
CA GLN A 8 -1.23 8.73 -21.22
C GLN A 8 -1.31 7.96 -19.91
N TYR A 9 -2.35 8.19 -19.12
CA TYR A 9 -2.58 7.48 -17.88
C TYR A 9 -2.82 5.98 -18.09
N GLU A 10 -3.64 5.61 -19.06
CA GLU A 10 -3.87 4.21 -19.42
C GLU A 10 -2.59 3.50 -19.88
N GLU A 11 -1.72 4.18 -20.62
CA GLU A 11 -0.41 3.65 -21.01
C GLU A 11 0.48 3.39 -19.80
N ILE A 12 0.62 4.38 -18.91
CA ILE A 12 1.43 4.25 -17.68
C ILE A 12 0.95 3.05 -16.87
N VAL A 13 -0.36 2.93 -16.63
CA VAL A 13 -0.94 1.80 -15.87
C VAL A 13 -0.73 0.48 -16.60
N THR A 14 -0.87 0.47 -17.91
CA THR A 14 -0.66 -0.73 -18.75
C THR A 14 0.79 -1.20 -18.67
N ASP A 15 1.75 -0.31 -18.75
CA ASP A 15 3.18 -0.64 -18.69
C ASP A 15 3.57 -1.10 -17.28
N ALA A 16 3.03 -0.47 -16.25
CA ALA A 16 3.20 -0.94 -14.87
C ALA A 16 2.63 -2.36 -14.66
N LEU A 17 1.48 -2.69 -15.26
CA LEU A 17 0.93 -4.05 -15.21
C LEU A 17 1.77 -5.07 -16.01
N LYS A 18 2.46 -4.65 -17.07
CA LYS A 18 3.39 -5.51 -17.82
C LYS A 18 4.65 -5.82 -17.02
N SER A 19 5.11 -4.91 -16.17
CA SER A 19 6.27 -5.10 -15.31
C SER A 19 6.07 -6.15 -14.22
N CYS A 20 4.81 -6.47 -13.89
CA CYS A 20 4.50 -7.51 -12.92
C CYS A 20 4.81 -8.89 -13.52
N SER A 21 5.61 -9.70 -12.81
CA SER A 21 6.08 -11.01 -13.27
C SER A 21 4.97 -12.06 -13.45
N ALA A 22 3.83 -11.89 -12.81
CA ALA A 22 2.69 -12.79 -12.93
C ALA A 22 1.99 -12.62 -14.29
N LYS A 23 1.64 -13.74 -14.96
CA LYS A 23 0.78 -13.73 -16.16
C LYS A 23 -0.63 -13.27 -15.81
N LEU A 24 -0.86 -11.96 -15.79
CA LEU A 24 -2.16 -11.38 -15.54
C LEU A 24 -3.08 -11.61 -16.74
N ARG A 25 -4.28 -12.15 -16.48
CA ARG A 25 -5.30 -12.38 -17.52
C ARG A 25 -5.75 -11.02 -18.13
N LYS A 26 -6.07 -11.02 -19.42
CA LYS A 26 -6.58 -9.83 -20.12
C LYS A 26 -7.76 -9.20 -19.38
N SER A 27 -8.72 -10.02 -18.93
CA SER A 27 -9.89 -9.55 -18.18
C SER A 27 -9.55 -8.85 -16.85
N PHE A 28 -8.48 -9.27 -16.18
CA PHE A 28 -7.97 -8.58 -14.99
C PHE A 28 -7.38 -7.23 -15.36
N LYS A 29 -6.50 -7.18 -16.36
CA LYS A 29 -5.87 -5.93 -16.81
C LYS A 29 -6.89 -4.89 -17.20
N THR A 30 -7.90 -5.26 -18.00
CA THR A 30 -8.98 -4.34 -18.41
C THR A 30 -9.75 -3.82 -17.19
N ALA A 31 -10.15 -4.69 -16.26
CA ALA A 31 -10.88 -4.26 -15.07
C ALA A 31 -10.02 -3.43 -14.11
N PHE A 32 -8.71 -3.70 -14.03
CA PHE A 32 -7.78 -2.91 -13.23
C PHE A 32 -7.58 -1.51 -13.79
N ILE A 33 -7.39 -1.36 -15.11
CA ILE A 33 -7.29 -0.05 -15.77
C ILE A 33 -8.57 0.74 -15.53
N GLN A 34 -9.73 0.13 -15.73
CA GLN A 34 -11.02 0.77 -15.44
C GLN A 34 -11.13 1.22 -13.98
N LEU A 35 -10.69 0.38 -13.03
CA LEU A 35 -10.62 0.73 -11.61
C LEU A 35 -9.75 1.97 -11.38
N MET A 36 -8.56 2.01 -11.96
CA MET A 36 -7.62 3.12 -11.79
C MET A 36 -8.19 4.43 -12.35
N ILE A 37 -8.87 4.39 -13.49
CA ILE A 37 -9.59 5.54 -14.06
C ILE A 37 -10.71 6.00 -13.12
N LEU A 38 -11.50 5.08 -12.58
CA LEU A 38 -12.57 5.42 -11.64
C LEU A 38 -12.04 6.11 -10.37
N TYR A 39 -10.86 5.73 -9.88
CA TYR A 39 -10.22 6.43 -8.76
C TYR A 39 -9.89 7.90 -9.08
N MET A 40 -9.63 8.23 -10.33
CA MET A 40 -9.35 9.61 -10.73
C MET A 40 -10.61 10.44 -10.98
N VAL A 41 -11.69 9.83 -11.48
CA VAL A 41 -12.85 10.57 -11.96
C VAL A 41 -14.04 10.58 -11.00
N LEU A 42 -14.12 9.61 -10.08
CA LEU A 42 -15.22 9.55 -9.13
C LEU A 42 -15.08 10.62 -8.04
N PRO A 43 -16.07 11.49 -7.87
CA PRO A 43 -16.09 12.45 -6.77
C PRO A 43 -16.41 11.74 -5.45
N ARG A 44 -15.84 12.22 -4.34
CA ARG A 44 -16.14 11.78 -2.98
C ARG A 44 -15.62 10.36 -2.67
N LYS A 45 -16.27 9.71 -1.70
CA LYS A 45 -15.88 8.40 -1.18
C LYS A 45 -16.16 7.30 -2.20
N ILE A 46 -15.11 6.64 -2.69
CA ILE A 46 -15.20 5.55 -3.67
C ILE A 46 -15.63 4.26 -2.94
N ASN A 47 -16.59 3.56 -3.53
CA ASN A 47 -17.03 2.24 -3.11
C ASN A 47 -17.49 1.41 -4.33
N PHE A 48 -17.65 0.10 -4.15
CA PHE A 48 -17.98 -0.82 -5.25
C PHE A 48 -19.31 -0.47 -5.94
N THR A 49 -20.30 0.01 -5.18
CA THR A 49 -21.59 0.41 -5.75
C THR A 49 -21.43 1.63 -6.68
N GLN A 50 -20.63 2.61 -6.29
CA GLN A 50 -20.33 3.75 -7.16
C GLN A 50 -19.52 3.34 -8.37
N MET A 51 -18.51 2.48 -8.18
CA MET A 51 -17.74 1.94 -9.32
C MET A 51 -18.65 1.27 -10.34
N GLY A 52 -19.62 0.45 -9.91
CA GLY A 52 -20.59 -0.18 -10.81
C GLY A 52 -21.55 0.80 -11.48
N ARG A 53 -21.89 1.94 -10.84
CA ARG A 53 -22.79 2.96 -11.43
C ARG A 53 -22.11 3.81 -12.49
N TYR A 54 -20.81 4.01 -12.40
CA TYR A 54 -20.04 4.90 -13.27
C TYR A 54 -19.15 4.15 -14.26
N SER A 55 -19.42 2.86 -14.49
CA SER A 55 -18.67 2.04 -15.44
C SER A 55 -19.55 0.95 -16.06
N ASP A 56 -19.06 0.33 -17.13
CA ASP A 56 -19.71 -0.82 -17.77
C ASP A 56 -19.55 -2.15 -17.01
N SER A 57 -18.81 -2.12 -15.89
CA SER A 57 -18.58 -3.29 -15.05
C SER A 57 -19.49 -3.27 -13.83
N SER A 58 -19.98 -4.45 -13.44
CA SER A 58 -20.82 -4.58 -12.25
C SER A 58 -20.05 -4.41 -10.95
N GLU A 59 -20.75 -4.02 -9.88
CA GLU A 59 -20.22 -3.98 -8.51
C GLU A 59 -19.52 -5.31 -8.13
N GLN A 60 -20.14 -6.45 -8.49
CA GLN A 60 -19.61 -7.78 -8.20
C GLN A 60 -18.25 -8.02 -8.88
N ARG A 61 -18.06 -7.52 -10.10
CA ARG A 61 -16.79 -7.63 -10.80
C ARG A 61 -15.66 -6.89 -10.09
N PHE A 62 -15.93 -5.70 -9.57
CA PHE A 62 -14.93 -4.97 -8.79
C PHE A 62 -14.62 -5.67 -7.45
N ARG A 63 -15.60 -6.25 -6.77
CA ARG A 63 -15.35 -7.07 -5.57
C ARG A 63 -14.40 -8.23 -5.88
N GLN A 64 -14.68 -8.99 -6.94
CA GLN A 64 -13.81 -10.08 -7.38
C GLN A 64 -12.40 -9.62 -7.79
N LEU A 65 -12.27 -8.41 -8.33
CA LEU A 65 -10.97 -7.84 -8.66
C LEU A 65 -10.12 -7.60 -7.40
N PHE A 66 -10.74 -7.09 -6.33
CA PHE A 66 -10.06 -6.85 -5.06
C PHE A 66 -9.66 -8.11 -4.30
N GLU A 67 -10.32 -9.24 -4.56
CA GLU A 67 -9.96 -10.55 -4.01
C GLU A 67 -8.74 -11.19 -4.70
N ARG A 68 -8.32 -10.64 -5.85
CA ARG A 68 -7.19 -11.17 -6.61
C ARG A 68 -5.87 -10.61 -6.11
N GLU A 69 -4.95 -11.52 -5.88
CA GLU A 69 -3.58 -11.16 -5.57
C GLU A 69 -2.79 -10.86 -6.85
N PHE A 70 -1.95 -9.85 -6.80
CA PHE A 70 -0.89 -9.57 -7.77
C PHE A 70 0.22 -8.79 -7.06
N ASP A 71 1.40 -8.70 -7.66
CA ASP A 71 2.54 -8.01 -7.06
C ASP A 71 2.36 -6.48 -7.12
N ARG A 72 1.60 -5.94 -6.15
CA ARG A 72 1.36 -4.49 -6.00
C ARG A 72 2.66 -3.73 -5.75
N MET A 73 3.59 -4.33 -5.01
CA MET A 73 4.90 -3.72 -4.75
C MET A 73 5.66 -3.53 -6.06
N GLN A 74 5.70 -4.53 -6.93
CA GLN A 74 6.37 -4.42 -8.24
C GLN A 74 5.69 -3.39 -9.15
N PHE A 75 4.36 -3.34 -9.13
CA PHE A 75 3.59 -2.33 -9.86
C PHE A 75 3.98 -0.90 -9.41
N ASN A 76 4.00 -0.66 -8.09
CA ASN A 76 4.35 0.65 -7.55
C ASN A 76 5.83 1.00 -7.72
N LEU A 77 6.73 0.00 -7.65
CA LEU A 77 8.16 0.19 -7.95
C LEU A 77 8.39 0.63 -9.40
N PHE A 78 7.65 0.07 -10.34
CA PHE A 78 7.71 0.53 -11.73
C PHE A 78 7.31 2.00 -11.85
N LEU A 79 6.17 2.38 -11.26
CA LEU A 79 5.70 3.77 -11.27
C LEU A 79 6.70 4.71 -10.59
N MET A 80 7.26 4.30 -9.46
CA MET A 80 8.28 5.07 -8.73
C MET A 80 9.52 5.33 -9.61
N ARG A 81 10.02 4.31 -10.31
CA ARG A 81 11.18 4.46 -11.20
C ARG A 81 10.89 5.35 -12.43
N GLN A 82 9.63 5.41 -12.87
CA GLN A 82 9.23 6.34 -13.93
C GLN A 82 9.09 7.79 -13.43
N HIS A 83 8.73 7.96 -12.17
CA HIS A 83 8.46 9.28 -11.61
C HIS A 83 9.71 9.95 -11.01
N PHE A 84 10.52 9.19 -10.26
CA PHE A 84 11.74 9.70 -9.62
C PHE A 84 12.99 9.44 -10.46
N GLY A 85 13.90 10.41 -10.48
CA GLY A 85 15.21 10.26 -11.11
C GLY A 85 16.04 9.12 -10.46
N GLU A 86 16.84 8.42 -11.26
CA GLU A 86 17.66 7.31 -10.74
C GLU A 86 18.73 7.78 -9.74
N SER A 87 19.33 8.96 -9.98
CA SER A 87 20.45 9.50 -9.20
C SER A 87 20.02 10.35 -8.02
N THR A 88 18.72 10.54 -7.77
CA THR A 88 18.24 11.35 -6.63
C THR A 88 18.37 10.58 -5.31
N ARG A 89 18.57 11.34 -4.22
CA ARG A 89 18.67 10.78 -2.87
C ARG A 89 17.30 10.33 -2.38
N LYS A 90 17.21 9.09 -1.93
CA LYS A 90 15.95 8.47 -1.51
C LYS A 90 16.04 7.90 -0.11
N ALA A 91 14.91 7.90 0.59
CA ALA A 91 14.73 7.20 1.87
C ALA A 91 13.42 6.42 1.87
N ILE A 92 13.41 5.26 2.51
CA ILE A 92 12.20 4.49 2.79
C ILE A 92 11.48 5.17 3.97
N ALA A 93 10.24 5.56 3.79
CA ALA A 93 9.40 6.06 4.89
C ALA A 93 8.45 4.96 5.34
N ILE A 94 8.32 4.78 6.66
CA ILE A 94 7.36 3.86 7.26
C ILE A 94 6.49 4.59 8.27
N ASP A 95 5.21 4.30 8.24
CA ASP A 95 4.25 4.85 9.20
C ASP A 95 3.07 3.90 9.40
N ALA A 96 2.57 3.84 10.63
CA ALA A 96 1.41 3.06 11.01
C ALA A 96 0.19 3.97 11.13
N SER A 97 -0.81 3.76 10.27
CA SER A 97 -1.98 4.62 10.18
C SER A 97 -3.26 3.91 10.61
N TYR A 98 -4.01 4.54 11.53
CA TYR A 98 -5.30 4.05 11.98
C TYR A 98 -6.40 4.32 10.97
N ILE A 99 -7.25 3.31 10.75
CA ILE A 99 -8.46 3.41 9.92
C ILE A 99 -9.69 3.06 10.75
N SER A 100 -10.59 4.02 10.89
CA SER A 100 -11.87 3.78 11.55
C SER A 100 -12.69 2.73 10.80
N LYS A 101 -13.03 1.65 11.48
CA LYS A 101 -13.83 0.55 10.90
C LYS A 101 -14.82 0.02 11.91
N SER A 102 -16.08 -0.06 11.49
CA SER A 102 -17.15 -0.75 12.21
C SER A 102 -17.40 -2.14 11.60
N GLY A 103 -18.03 -3.00 12.35
CA GLY A 103 -18.35 -4.36 11.93
C GLY A 103 -17.60 -5.42 12.72
N LYS A 104 -18.01 -6.68 12.58
CA LYS A 104 -17.47 -7.82 13.33
C LYS A 104 -16.70 -8.80 12.44
N LYS A 105 -16.89 -8.74 11.13
CA LYS A 105 -16.37 -9.74 10.16
C LYS A 105 -15.08 -9.31 9.46
N THR A 106 -14.59 -8.09 9.69
CA THR A 106 -13.34 -7.64 9.09
C THR A 106 -12.17 -8.32 9.80
N PRO A 107 -11.27 -9.01 9.09
CA PRO A 107 -10.10 -9.63 9.69
C PRO A 107 -9.26 -8.59 10.44
N TYR A 108 -8.64 -9.00 11.55
CA TYR A 108 -7.74 -8.18 12.37
C TYR A 108 -8.33 -6.86 12.86
N ILE A 109 -9.66 -6.75 12.98
CA ILE A 109 -10.28 -5.59 13.61
C ILE A 109 -9.98 -5.61 15.12
N GLY A 110 -9.36 -4.56 15.60
CA GLY A 110 -8.86 -4.47 16.96
C GLY A 110 -8.98 -3.07 17.55
N LYS A 111 -8.25 -2.84 18.65
CA LYS A 111 -8.06 -1.51 19.23
C LYS A 111 -6.66 -1.02 18.85
N PHE A 112 -6.60 0.07 18.10
CA PHE A 112 -5.37 0.71 17.65
C PHE A 112 -5.34 2.17 18.08
N TRP A 113 -4.15 2.74 18.12
CA TRP A 113 -3.97 4.15 18.45
C TRP A 113 -4.48 5.04 17.31
N SER A 114 -5.35 5.97 17.62
CA SER A 114 -5.83 6.99 16.69
C SER A 114 -5.22 8.34 17.05
N GLY A 115 -4.29 8.83 16.23
CA GLY A 115 -3.66 10.13 16.45
C GLY A 115 -4.67 11.29 16.47
N CYS A 116 -5.66 11.28 15.57
CA CYS A 116 -6.72 12.30 15.56
C CYS A 116 -7.59 12.34 16.82
N ALA A 117 -7.72 11.21 17.51
CA ALA A 117 -8.54 11.11 18.72
C ALA A 117 -7.69 11.06 19.99
N SER A 118 -6.37 11.00 19.88
CA SER A 118 -5.43 10.79 20.98
C SER A 118 -5.85 9.67 21.93
N ALA A 119 -6.37 8.58 21.36
CA ALA A 119 -6.94 7.46 22.13
C ALA A 119 -6.91 6.14 21.35
N MET A 120 -6.96 5.02 22.08
CA MET A 120 -7.19 3.69 21.52
C MET A 120 -8.62 3.57 21.00
N LYS A 121 -8.78 3.34 19.71
CA LYS A 121 -10.10 3.17 19.09
C LYS A 121 -10.20 1.85 18.34
N ARG A 122 -11.43 1.35 18.24
CA ARG A 122 -11.74 0.17 17.45
C ARG A 122 -11.65 0.51 15.96
N GLY A 123 -10.90 -0.29 15.22
CA GLY A 123 -10.69 -0.11 13.79
C GLY A 123 -9.66 -1.07 13.25
N LEU A 124 -8.97 -0.61 12.23
CA LEU A 124 -7.84 -1.28 11.61
C LEU A 124 -6.61 -0.38 11.74
N GLU A 125 -5.45 -0.99 11.61
CA GLU A 125 -4.21 -0.27 11.38
C GLU A 125 -3.53 -0.84 10.14
N ILE A 126 -2.89 0.02 9.37
CA ILE A 126 -2.05 -0.36 8.22
C ILE A 126 -0.66 0.21 8.41
N LEU A 127 0.35 -0.62 8.22
CA LEU A 127 1.72 -0.15 8.05
C LEU A 127 1.91 0.27 6.59
N GLY A 128 2.10 1.55 6.35
CA GLY A 128 2.49 2.10 5.06
C GLY A 128 4.01 2.03 4.88
N ILE A 129 4.46 1.63 3.70
CA ILE A 129 5.85 1.73 3.26
C ILE A 129 5.87 2.60 2.01
N GLY A 130 6.50 3.74 2.10
CA GLY A 130 6.66 4.70 1.02
C GLY A 130 8.12 4.94 0.69
N ILE A 131 8.35 5.64 -0.39
CA ILE A 131 9.64 6.20 -0.79
C ILE A 131 9.53 7.71 -0.78
N VAL A 132 10.51 8.36 -0.21
CA VAL A 132 10.68 9.81 -0.24
C VAL A 132 11.87 10.11 -1.15
N ASP A 133 11.64 10.90 -2.17
CA ASP A 133 12.69 11.53 -2.96
C ASP A 133 13.05 12.87 -2.31
N ILE A 134 14.24 12.93 -1.72
CA ILE A 134 14.68 14.08 -0.93
C ILE A 134 14.94 15.30 -1.81
N ASP A 135 15.41 15.05 -3.02
CA ASP A 135 15.83 16.14 -3.92
C ASP A 135 14.62 16.79 -4.62
N SER A 136 13.63 16.00 -5.03
CA SER A 136 12.36 16.53 -5.58
C SER A 136 11.35 16.95 -4.51
N ARG A 137 11.57 16.55 -3.24
CA ARG A 137 10.62 16.76 -2.12
C ARG A 137 9.27 16.15 -2.35
N ASP A 138 9.27 14.96 -2.93
CA ASP A 138 8.06 14.24 -3.27
C ASP A 138 8.08 12.84 -2.64
N CYS A 139 6.93 12.20 -2.55
CA CYS A 139 6.82 10.87 -1.96
C CYS A 139 5.79 10.01 -2.70
N MET A 140 6.03 8.70 -2.66
CA MET A 140 5.16 7.73 -3.30
C MET A 140 4.97 6.49 -2.41
N MET A 141 3.73 6.01 -2.29
CA MET A 141 3.44 4.78 -1.56
C MET A 141 3.92 3.57 -2.37
N LEU A 142 4.68 2.68 -1.74
CA LEU A 142 5.11 1.41 -2.33
C LEU A 142 4.15 0.27 -1.98
N CYS A 143 3.85 0.11 -0.70
CA CYS A 143 2.88 -0.90 -0.25
C CYS A 143 2.27 -0.52 1.10
N ALA A 144 1.20 -1.22 1.45
CA ALA A 144 0.55 -1.13 2.75
C ALA A 144 0.18 -2.53 3.23
N GLU A 145 0.53 -2.85 4.47
CA GLU A 145 0.22 -4.14 5.09
C GLU A 145 -0.70 -3.93 6.29
N GLN A 146 -1.74 -4.72 6.38
CA GLN A 146 -2.66 -4.63 7.50
C GLN A 146 -2.02 -5.19 8.75
N THR A 147 -1.97 -4.37 9.81
CA THR A 147 -1.48 -4.80 11.12
C THR A 147 -2.46 -5.81 11.73
N PRO A 148 -1.96 -6.97 12.20
CA PRO A 148 -2.80 -7.96 12.87
C PRO A 148 -3.28 -7.46 14.23
N ASP A 149 -4.37 -8.03 14.72
CA ASP A 149 -4.87 -7.76 16.05
C ASP A 149 -4.00 -8.43 17.15
N LYS A 150 -4.24 -8.04 18.38
CA LYS A 150 -3.50 -8.56 19.53
C LYS A 150 -3.59 -10.09 19.65
N ALA A 151 -4.75 -10.66 19.35
CA ALA A 151 -4.97 -12.10 19.45
C ALA A 151 -4.13 -12.90 18.42
N TYR A 152 -3.87 -12.33 17.27
CA TYR A 152 -2.95 -12.91 16.30
C TYR A 152 -1.49 -12.85 16.79
N LEU A 153 -1.05 -11.69 17.31
CA LEU A 153 0.32 -11.51 17.80
C LEU A 153 0.62 -12.49 18.95
N GLU A 154 -0.29 -12.65 19.90
CA GLU A 154 -0.15 -13.57 21.03
C GLU A 154 0.01 -15.05 20.59
N LYS A 155 -0.58 -15.44 19.46
CA LYS A 155 -0.43 -16.79 18.89
C LYS A 155 0.94 -17.06 18.27
N GLN A 156 1.70 -16.03 17.92
CA GLN A 156 3.03 -16.19 17.32
C GLN A 156 4.11 -16.52 18.39
N GLY A 157 3.82 -16.29 19.68
CA GLY A 157 4.70 -16.54 20.82
C GLY A 157 4.63 -15.45 21.86
N GLU A 158 5.02 -15.78 23.12
CA GLU A 158 4.91 -14.84 24.25
C GLU A 158 5.73 -13.56 24.06
N GLU A 159 6.88 -13.64 23.38
CA GLU A 159 7.78 -12.51 23.13
C GLU A 159 7.48 -11.75 21.84
N TYR A 160 6.61 -12.31 20.97
CA TYR A 160 6.28 -11.70 19.67
C TYR A 160 5.30 -10.56 19.85
N ASN A 161 5.66 -9.40 19.36
CA ASN A 161 4.87 -8.19 19.52
C ASN A 161 4.78 -7.37 18.22
N LEU A 162 4.13 -6.22 18.28
CA LEU A 162 3.91 -5.36 17.16
C LEU A 162 5.20 -4.88 16.46
N VAL A 163 6.29 -4.70 17.23
CA VAL A 163 7.60 -4.32 16.67
C VAL A 163 8.15 -5.46 15.79
N ASP A 164 7.99 -6.72 16.24
CA ASP A 164 8.42 -7.88 15.47
C ASP A 164 7.64 -7.99 14.16
N TRP A 165 6.33 -7.75 14.22
CA TRP A 165 5.48 -7.70 13.02
C TRP A 165 6.00 -6.67 12.00
N TYR A 166 6.28 -5.45 12.44
CA TYR A 166 6.81 -4.42 11.52
C TYR A 166 8.16 -4.80 10.94
N LEU A 167 9.03 -5.41 11.74
CA LEU A 167 10.30 -5.95 11.26
C LEU A 167 10.12 -7.07 10.22
N ASP A 168 9.15 -7.96 10.43
CA ASP A 168 8.86 -9.04 9.50
C ASP A 168 8.30 -8.50 8.17
N VAL A 169 7.48 -7.44 8.21
CA VAL A 169 7.04 -6.75 7.00
C VAL A 169 8.23 -6.13 6.24
N LEU A 170 9.15 -5.48 6.93
CA LEU A 170 10.36 -4.94 6.30
C LEU A 170 11.24 -6.06 5.70
N ARG A 171 11.40 -7.18 6.39
CA ARG A 171 12.13 -8.35 5.90
C ARG A 171 11.49 -8.96 4.65
N LYS A 172 10.15 -9.03 4.62
CA LYS A 172 9.38 -9.50 3.45
C LYS A 172 9.74 -8.74 2.18
N TYR A 173 10.00 -7.45 2.29
CA TYR A 173 10.31 -6.58 1.15
C TYR A 173 11.78 -6.16 1.06
N ARG A 174 12.65 -6.70 1.92
CA ARG A 174 14.03 -6.28 2.12
C ARG A 174 14.80 -6.07 0.82
N ASP A 175 14.84 -7.07 -0.03
CA ASP A 175 15.65 -7.01 -1.25
C ASP A 175 15.18 -5.90 -2.19
N LYS A 176 13.86 -5.76 -2.38
CA LYS A 176 13.28 -4.70 -3.20
C LYS A 176 13.52 -3.30 -2.61
N LEU A 177 13.57 -3.17 -1.29
CA LEU A 177 13.83 -1.90 -0.61
C LEU A 177 15.32 -1.53 -0.68
N LEU A 178 16.22 -2.50 -0.49
CA LEU A 178 17.67 -2.30 -0.58
C LEU A 178 18.13 -1.94 -2.00
N ASP A 179 17.43 -2.40 -3.03
CA ASP A 179 17.65 -1.97 -4.43
C ASP A 179 17.42 -0.46 -4.63
N ILE A 180 16.68 0.20 -3.74
CA ILE A 180 16.40 1.62 -3.81
C ILE A 180 17.36 2.41 -2.91
N THR A 181 17.41 2.05 -1.64
CA THR A 181 18.20 2.74 -0.62
C THR A 181 18.30 1.90 0.66
N ARG A 182 19.34 2.18 1.44
CA ARG A 182 19.51 1.60 2.79
C ARG A 182 18.99 2.49 3.91
N TYR A 183 18.47 3.69 3.61
CA TYR A 183 18.02 4.65 4.61
C TYR A 183 16.53 4.48 4.87
N ILE A 184 16.16 4.33 6.15
CA ILE A 184 14.79 4.27 6.62
C ILE A 184 14.52 5.49 7.48
N VAL A 185 13.40 6.17 7.26
CA VAL A 185 12.87 7.23 8.10
C VAL A 185 11.52 6.79 8.69
N ALA A 186 11.34 7.04 9.96
CA ALA A 186 10.14 6.71 10.72
C ALA A 186 9.93 7.74 11.83
N ASP A 187 8.71 7.78 12.38
CA ASP A 187 8.43 8.64 13.52
C ASP A 187 9.10 8.14 14.82
N ALA A 188 9.01 8.93 15.89
CA ALA A 188 9.61 8.63 17.18
C ALA A 188 9.07 7.35 17.84
N TRP A 189 7.89 6.87 17.44
CA TRP A 189 7.34 5.61 17.96
C TRP A 189 8.23 4.40 17.63
N PHE A 190 8.93 4.46 16.49
CA PHE A 190 9.85 3.42 16.04
C PHE A 190 11.24 3.50 16.67
N SER A 191 11.55 4.49 17.50
CA SER A 191 12.86 4.67 18.17
C SER A 191 13.12 3.66 19.30
N LYS A 192 12.52 2.48 19.24
CA LYS A 192 12.69 1.38 20.18
C LYS A 192 13.96 0.61 19.88
N ALA A 193 14.76 0.30 20.93
CA ALA A 193 16.02 -0.44 20.77
C ALA A 193 15.87 -1.71 19.93
N LYS A 194 14.81 -2.48 20.16
CA LYS A 194 14.50 -3.70 19.39
C LYS A 194 14.30 -3.42 17.90
N PHE A 195 13.62 -2.32 17.54
CA PHE A 195 13.40 -1.93 16.15
C PHE A 195 14.70 -1.44 15.51
N VAL A 196 15.35 -0.46 16.12
CA VAL A 196 16.58 0.14 15.60
C VAL A 196 17.69 -0.91 15.42
N GLY A 197 17.86 -1.81 16.39
CA GLY A 197 18.89 -2.85 16.33
C GLY A 197 18.63 -4.00 15.33
N LYS A 198 17.41 -4.12 14.79
CA LYS A 198 17.04 -5.22 13.86
C LYS A 198 16.57 -4.76 12.48
N ALA A 199 16.33 -3.46 12.31
CA ALA A 199 15.95 -2.85 11.02
C ALA A 199 17.16 -2.53 10.12
N CYS A 200 18.39 -2.55 10.72
CA CYS A 200 19.65 -2.29 10.03
C CYS A 200 20.21 -3.55 9.38
#